data_5329791d1a48038adcd5b93d4e10ecee
#
_entry.id   5329791d1a48038adcd5b93d4e10ecee
#
_cell.length_a   1.000
_cell.length_b   1.000
_cell.length_c   1.000
_cell.angle_alpha   90.00
_cell.angle_beta   90.00
_cell.angle_gamma   90.00
#
_symmetry.space_group_name_H-M   'P 1'
#
loop_
_entity.id
_entity.type
_entity.pdbx_description
1 polymer ?
#
loop_
_entity_poly.entity_id
_entity_poly.type
_entity_poly.pdbx_seq_one_letter_code
_entity_poly.pdbx_strand_id
1 'polypeptide(L)'
;MKRDVPLAAIDPRPASIESATYYPWFDWLRAVCASVVVLHHAGALKFWSQSGNFAVVVFFALSGWLIGGILLDTKPGGLPRFYFNRAVRIWIPYYLALALLLALSILREPVTAKWLEIVYYQVSFVYNLFGTRQLAEFGNAMPQQGTFSHSWSVNAEEQFYLVAPILLVLGARHIGRSRAVWGVLAVAALALAPLYAAIVLGVLAAIMTRCHGAIHRTRAGRWTLLTVLALSAGALAVAPDHYQVIAPFPALSIVLLLAAPGPQHAGGVLFGGMSYPLYLNHWIAIYAVNAVHKHGLPIGSALLRQVLVLAVAIALACAMYWWIDRPILKRRGAWFTSRRGLVLTVSAYVMVGVGLVLGAALWR
;
A
#
# COMPACT_ATOMS: atom_id res chain seq x y z
N MET A 1 -22.14 5.34 40.31
CA MET A 1 -20.67 5.41 40.29
C MET A 1 -20.18 4.72 39.01
N LYS A 2 -20.10 5.44 37.89
CA LYS A 2 -19.58 4.93 36.59
C LYS A 2 -18.05 5.06 36.63
N ARG A 3 -17.37 3.95 36.57
CA ARG A 3 -15.90 3.94 36.44
C ARG A 3 -15.55 4.27 34.98
N ASP A 4 -14.98 5.45 34.78
CA ASP A 4 -14.35 5.83 33.51
C ASP A 4 -13.18 4.91 33.27
N VAL A 5 -13.25 4.09 32.22
CA VAL A 5 -12.16 3.26 31.74
C VAL A 5 -11.23 4.17 30.92
N PRO A 6 -9.96 4.34 31.31
CA PRO A 6 -9.05 5.21 30.57
C PRO A 6 -8.84 4.67 29.14
N LEU A 7 -8.98 5.52 28.14
CA LEU A 7 -8.70 5.27 26.71
C LEU A 7 -7.23 4.83 26.43
N ALA A 8 -6.36 4.83 27.43
CA ALA A 8 -4.95 4.45 27.34
C ALA A 8 -4.67 2.94 27.17
N ALA A 9 -5.71 2.07 27.16
CA ALA A 9 -5.55 0.61 27.08
C ALA A 9 -5.64 0.05 25.64
N ILE A 10 -5.26 0.81 24.60
CA ILE A 10 -5.49 0.41 23.19
C ILE A 10 -4.22 -0.14 22.51
N ASP A 11 -3.15 -0.50 23.20
CA ASP A 11 -2.00 -1.14 22.56
C ASP A 11 -1.58 -2.46 23.22
N PRO A 12 -2.09 -3.59 22.74
CA PRO A 12 -1.55 -4.88 23.14
C PRO A 12 -0.35 -5.24 22.24
N ARG A 13 0.75 -4.50 22.32
CA ARG A 13 2.02 -5.04 21.80
C ARG A 13 2.54 -6.06 22.78
N PRO A 14 2.91 -7.29 22.34
CA PRO A 14 3.55 -8.24 23.22
C PRO A 14 4.90 -7.65 23.68
N ALA A 15 5.17 -7.74 24.97
CA ALA A 15 6.32 -7.16 25.70
C ALA A 15 7.72 -7.66 25.30
N SER A 16 7.93 -8.17 24.09
CA SER A 16 9.20 -8.74 23.63
C SER A 16 9.69 -8.24 22.26
N ILE A 17 9.09 -7.17 21.71
CA ILE A 17 9.70 -6.43 20.61
C ILE A 17 10.22 -5.14 21.24
N GLU A 18 11.55 -5.03 21.39
CA GLU A 18 12.22 -3.77 21.67
C GLU A 18 11.51 -2.66 20.90
N SER A 19 11.16 -1.57 21.57
CA SER A 19 10.27 -0.52 21.12
C SER A 19 10.58 -0.09 19.69
N ALA A 20 9.84 -0.67 18.72
CA ALA A 20 9.92 -0.23 17.35
C ALA A 20 9.61 1.27 17.32
N THR A 21 10.53 2.07 16.80
CA THR A 21 10.39 3.52 16.74
C THR A 21 9.08 3.86 16.05
N TYR A 22 8.19 4.57 16.76
CA TYR A 22 6.90 4.98 16.23
C TYR A 22 7.00 6.36 15.56
N TYR A 23 6.39 6.48 14.40
CA TYR A 23 6.38 7.69 13.57
C TYR A 23 4.93 8.20 13.44
N PRO A 24 4.48 9.14 14.29
CA PRO A 24 3.08 9.56 14.35
C PRO A 24 2.58 10.20 13.05
N TRP A 25 3.45 10.90 12.34
CA TRP A 25 3.10 11.53 11.06
C TRP A 25 2.82 10.54 9.93
N PHE A 26 3.33 9.31 10.02
CA PHE A 26 3.04 8.29 9.02
C PHE A 26 1.60 7.79 9.05
N ASP A 27 0.94 7.84 10.19
CA ASP A 27 -0.49 7.50 10.26
C ASP A 27 -1.33 8.55 9.54
N TRP A 28 -1.04 9.83 9.75
CA TRP A 28 -1.68 10.93 9.03
C TRP A 28 -1.35 10.91 7.54
N LEU A 29 -0.10 10.66 7.17
CA LEU A 29 0.32 10.53 5.77
C LEU A 29 -0.46 9.44 5.06
N ARG A 30 -0.62 8.26 5.67
CA ARG A 30 -1.43 7.18 5.11
C ARG A 30 -2.89 7.58 4.93
N ALA A 31 -3.47 8.24 5.93
CA ALA A 31 -4.86 8.71 5.85
C ALA A 31 -5.06 9.72 4.71
N VAL A 32 -4.16 10.69 4.58
CA VAL A 32 -4.18 11.68 3.49
C VAL A 32 -4.03 11.00 2.13
N CYS A 33 -3.02 10.14 1.97
CA CYS A 33 -2.81 9.44 0.70
C CYS A 33 -4.00 8.56 0.30
N ALA A 34 -4.60 7.82 1.24
CA ALA A 34 -5.80 7.04 0.95
C ALA A 34 -6.99 7.94 0.53
N SER A 35 -7.19 9.07 1.21
CA SER A 35 -8.23 10.05 0.85
C SER A 35 -7.99 10.67 -0.53
N VAL A 36 -6.75 10.97 -0.89
CA VAL A 36 -6.38 11.45 -2.24
C VAL A 36 -6.75 10.42 -3.31
N VAL A 37 -6.51 9.13 -3.07
CA VAL A 37 -6.92 8.05 -3.99
C VAL A 37 -8.44 8.01 -4.17
N VAL A 38 -9.21 8.12 -3.08
CA VAL A 38 -10.69 8.18 -3.15
C VAL A 38 -11.16 9.38 -3.97
N LEU A 39 -10.65 10.57 -3.67
CA LEU A 39 -11.01 11.82 -4.36
C LEU A 39 -10.62 11.80 -5.83
N HIS A 40 -9.46 11.20 -6.16
CA HIS A 40 -9.04 10.99 -7.54
C HIS A 40 -10.07 10.14 -8.31
N HIS A 41 -10.43 8.96 -7.80
CA HIS A 41 -11.40 8.08 -8.44
C HIS A 41 -12.84 8.63 -8.42
N ALA A 42 -13.17 9.49 -7.46
CA ALA A 42 -14.43 10.25 -7.45
C ALA A 42 -14.45 11.41 -8.46
N GLY A 43 -13.34 11.68 -9.16
CA GLY A 43 -13.22 12.75 -10.14
C GLY A 43 -13.11 14.16 -9.53
N ALA A 44 -12.72 14.28 -8.26
CA ALA A 44 -12.54 15.57 -7.58
C ALA A 44 -11.21 16.26 -7.94
N LEU A 45 -10.18 15.49 -8.28
CA LEU A 45 -8.82 15.97 -8.52
C LEU A 45 -8.47 15.98 -10.02
N LYS A 46 -9.40 16.43 -10.87
CA LYS A 46 -9.23 16.48 -12.34
C LYS A 46 -8.08 17.39 -12.80
N PHE A 47 -7.75 18.41 -12.00
CA PHE A 47 -6.65 19.32 -12.28
C PHE A 47 -5.26 18.65 -12.24
N TRP A 48 -5.16 17.49 -11.61
CA TRP A 48 -3.94 16.69 -11.56
C TRP A 48 -4.26 15.20 -11.74
N SER A 49 -4.19 14.74 -12.97
CA SER A 49 -4.54 13.36 -13.39
C SER A 49 -3.70 12.27 -12.69
N GLN A 50 -2.51 12.60 -12.21
CA GLN A 50 -1.63 11.66 -11.52
C GLN A 50 -1.77 11.66 -9.99
N SER A 51 -2.71 12.43 -9.42
CA SER A 51 -2.84 12.59 -7.96
C SER A 51 -3.01 11.26 -7.22
N GLY A 52 -3.87 10.35 -7.71
CA GLY A 52 -4.05 9.02 -7.14
C GLY A 52 -2.80 8.15 -7.23
N ASN A 53 -2.14 8.15 -8.40
CA ASN A 53 -0.87 7.43 -8.60
C ASN A 53 0.23 7.98 -7.70
N PHE A 54 0.32 9.30 -7.52
CA PHE A 54 1.31 9.90 -6.64
C PHE A 54 1.12 9.50 -5.18
N ALA A 55 -0.12 9.45 -4.70
CA ALA A 55 -0.42 8.94 -3.36
C ALA A 55 0.06 7.49 -3.19
N VAL A 56 -0.08 6.65 -4.22
CA VAL A 56 0.46 5.27 -4.21
C VAL A 56 1.99 5.25 -4.21
N VAL A 57 2.64 6.13 -4.98
CA VAL A 57 4.12 6.25 -4.97
C VAL A 57 4.63 6.66 -3.58
N VAL A 58 3.90 7.52 -2.85
CA VAL A 58 4.21 7.85 -1.44
C VAL A 58 4.03 6.61 -0.54
N PHE A 59 2.97 5.81 -0.70
CA PHE A 59 2.82 4.54 0.01
C PHE A 59 3.99 3.59 -0.25
N PHE A 60 4.46 3.51 -1.49
CA PHE A 60 5.61 2.67 -1.86
C PHE A 60 6.91 3.14 -1.19
N ALA A 61 7.20 4.43 -1.20
CA ALA A 61 8.34 4.99 -0.49
C ALA A 61 8.27 4.71 1.02
N LEU A 62 7.08 4.87 1.61
CA LEU A 62 6.81 4.58 3.01
C LEU A 62 6.99 3.10 3.34
N SER A 63 6.48 2.20 2.50
CA SER A 63 6.65 0.74 2.65
C SER A 63 8.12 0.35 2.55
N GLY A 64 8.85 0.87 1.57
CA GLY A 64 10.29 0.66 1.44
C GLY A 64 11.06 1.08 2.68
N TRP A 65 10.80 2.27 3.21
CA TRP A 65 11.41 2.80 4.42
C TRP A 65 11.11 1.94 5.65
N LEU A 66 9.83 1.66 5.92
CA LEU A 66 9.43 0.95 7.14
C LEU A 66 9.81 -0.54 7.10
N ILE A 67 9.52 -1.21 5.99
CA ILE A 67 9.82 -2.64 5.85
C ILE A 67 11.31 -2.86 5.73
N GLY A 68 12.02 -2.00 5.00
CA GLY A 68 13.47 -2.00 4.95
C GLY A 68 14.06 -1.90 6.36
N GLY A 69 13.60 -0.94 7.18
CA GLY A 69 14.00 -0.79 8.56
C GLY A 69 13.74 -2.03 9.41
N ILE A 70 12.54 -2.63 9.32
CA ILE A 70 12.18 -3.86 10.04
C ILE A 70 13.09 -5.03 9.64
N LEU A 71 13.31 -5.22 8.33
CA LEU A 71 14.11 -6.33 7.82
C LEU A 71 15.60 -6.19 8.16
N LEU A 72 16.13 -4.98 8.23
CA LEU A 72 17.51 -4.73 8.70
C LEU A 72 17.74 -5.19 10.15
N ASP A 73 16.71 -5.22 10.98
CA ASP A 73 16.75 -5.71 12.37
C ASP A 73 16.28 -7.16 12.51
N THR A 74 15.69 -7.73 11.45
CA THR A 74 15.17 -9.10 11.48
C THR A 74 16.30 -10.12 11.28
N LYS A 75 16.31 -11.16 12.12
CA LYS A 75 17.16 -12.36 11.95
C LYS A 75 16.44 -13.41 11.12
N PRO A 76 17.16 -14.36 10.48
CA PRO A 76 16.51 -15.42 9.67
C PRO A 76 15.39 -16.17 10.39
N GLY A 77 15.58 -16.51 11.68
CA GLY A 77 14.53 -17.16 12.50
C GLY A 77 13.27 -16.32 12.75
N GLY A 78 13.33 -15.01 12.51
CA GLY A 78 12.18 -14.09 12.62
C GLY A 78 11.32 -14.00 11.35
N LEU A 79 11.78 -14.55 10.23
CA LEU A 79 11.08 -14.47 8.94
C LEU A 79 9.69 -15.10 8.95
N PRO A 80 9.43 -16.29 9.54
CA PRO A 80 8.09 -16.84 9.60
C PRO A 80 7.09 -15.91 10.29
N ARG A 81 7.53 -15.19 11.32
CA ARG A 81 6.70 -14.19 12.03
C ARG A 81 6.48 -12.93 11.17
N PHE A 82 7.49 -12.49 10.46
CA PHE A 82 7.37 -11.38 9.51
C PHE A 82 6.31 -11.68 8.45
N TYR A 83 6.42 -12.81 7.74
CA TYR A 83 5.45 -13.21 6.71
C TYR A 83 4.05 -13.41 7.28
N PHE A 84 3.92 -14.10 8.41
CA PHE A 84 2.64 -14.26 9.09
C PHE A 84 1.95 -12.91 9.36
N ASN A 85 2.69 -11.97 9.96
CA ASN A 85 2.15 -10.66 10.29
C ASN A 85 1.72 -9.86 9.05
N ARG A 86 2.42 -10.02 7.92
CA ARG A 86 2.07 -9.38 6.65
C ARG A 86 0.86 -10.05 6.02
N ALA A 87 0.90 -11.36 5.83
CA ALA A 87 -0.18 -12.11 5.23
C ALA A 87 -1.52 -11.88 5.96
N VAL A 88 -1.56 -12.04 7.28
CA VAL A 88 -2.80 -11.85 8.04
C VAL A 88 -3.33 -10.41 7.94
N ARG A 89 -2.43 -9.40 7.91
CA ARG A 89 -2.82 -8.01 7.82
C ARG A 89 -3.30 -7.60 6.42
N ILE A 90 -2.75 -8.20 5.37
CA ILE A 90 -3.00 -7.81 3.98
C ILE A 90 -4.04 -8.73 3.35
N TRP A 91 -3.85 -10.05 3.42
CA TRP A 91 -4.66 -11.00 2.67
C TRP A 91 -6.11 -11.06 3.15
N ILE A 92 -6.35 -11.03 4.47
CA ILE A 92 -7.71 -11.15 4.99
C ILE A 92 -8.57 -9.98 4.49
N PRO A 93 -8.22 -8.69 4.70
CA PRO A 93 -9.01 -7.58 4.16
C PRO A 93 -9.01 -7.52 2.63
N TYR A 94 -7.89 -7.87 1.98
CA TYR A 94 -7.77 -7.87 0.52
C TYR A 94 -8.73 -8.86 -0.13
N TYR A 95 -8.68 -10.13 0.28
CA TYR A 95 -9.57 -11.15 -0.30
C TYR A 95 -11.03 -10.92 0.07
N LEU A 96 -11.32 -10.32 1.21
CA LEU A 96 -12.68 -9.93 1.55
C LEU A 96 -13.19 -8.82 0.60
N ALA A 97 -12.40 -7.78 0.37
CA ALA A 97 -12.75 -6.71 -0.58
C ALA A 97 -12.90 -7.25 -2.00
N LEU A 98 -11.97 -8.11 -2.43
CA LEU A 98 -12.04 -8.78 -3.73
C LEU A 98 -13.32 -9.63 -3.84
N ALA A 99 -13.62 -10.46 -2.84
CA ALA A 99 -14.82 -11.32 -2.84
C ALA A 99 -16.12 -10.50 -2.91
N LEU A 100 -16.21 -9.40 -2.17
CA LEU A 100 -17.36 -8.50 -2.22
C LEU A 100 -17.56 -7.88 -3.61
N LEU A 101 -16.47 -7.42 -4.23
CA LEU A 101 -16.54 -6.84 -5.57
C LEU A 101 -16.83 -7.89 -6.65
N LEU A 102 -16.26 -9.10 -6.52
CA LEU A 102 -16.56 -10.20 -7.45
C LEU A 102 -18.01 -10.66 -7.32
N ALA A 103 -18.56 -10.73 -6.11
CA ALA A 103 -19.96 -11.04 -5.90
C ALA A 103 -20.88 -10.02 -6.60
N LEU A 104 -20.56 -8.72 -6.49
CA LEU A 104 -21.30 -7.67 -7.22
C LEU A 104 -21.12 -7.78 -8.74
N SER A 105 -19.94 -8.19 -9.22
CA SER A 105 -19.67 -8.39 -10.64
C SER A 105 -20.50 -9.53 -11.22
N ILE A 106 -20.50 -10.70 -10.57
CA ILE A 106 -21.26 -11.89 -11.01
C ILE A 106 -22.76 -11.60 -11.12
N LEU A 107 -23.31 -10.70 -10.30
CA LEU A 107 -24.74 -10.32 -10.36
C LEU A 107 -25.09 -9.41 -11.56
N ARG A 108 -24.08 -8.82 -12.23
CA ARG A 108 -24.28 -7.80 -13.27
C ARG A 108 -23.69 -8.14 -14.62
N GLU A 109 -22.67 -8.99 -14.62
CA GLU A 109 -21.81 -9.23 -15.77
C GLU A 109 -21.63 -10.74 -15.99
N PRO A 110 -21.53 -11.21 -17.24
CA PRO A 110 -21.23 -12.60 -17.53
C PRO A 110 -19.80 -12.96 -17.11
N VAL A 111 -19.64 -14.13 -16.51
CA VAL A 111 -18.33 -14.70 -16.22
C VAL A 111 -17.71 -15.24 -17.49
N THR A 112 -16.78 -14.51 -18.08
CA THR A 112 -16.05 -14.90 -19.30
C THR A 112 -14.68 -15.49 -18.98
N ALA A 113 -14.01 -16.08 -19.98
CA ALA A 113 -12.63 -16.54 -19.83
C ALA A 113 -11.69 -15.40 -19.44
N LYS A 114 -11.86 -14.20 -20.02
CA LYS A 114 -11.09 -12.99 -19.66
C LYS A 114 -11.38 -12.55 -18.23
N TRP A 115 -12.62 -12.61 -17.79
CA TRP A 115 -13.00 -12.31 -16.40
C TRP A 115 -12.27 -13.24 -15.43
N LEU A 116 -12.25 -14.55 -15.69
CA LEU A 116 -11.54 -15.55 -14.87
C LEU A 116 -10.02 -15.33 -14.87
N GLU A 117 -9.44 -14.99 -16.02
CA GLU A 117 -8.01 -14.65 -16.16
C GLU A 117 -7.63 -13.48 -15.25
N ILE A 118 -8.42 -12.42 -15.25
CA ILE A 118 -8.17 -11.23 -14.41
C ILE A 118 -8.32 -11.55 -12.93
N VAL A 119 -9.34 -12.31 -12.53
CA VAL A 119 -9.50 -12.78 -11.14
C VAL A 119 -8.28 -13.61 -10.71
N TYR A 120 -7.82 -14.51 -11.58
CA TYR A 120 -6.62 -15.29 -11.32
C TYR A 120 -5.40 -14.40 -11.05
N TYR A 121 -5.17 -13.35 -11.86
CA TYR A 121 -4.07 -12.42 -11.64
C TYR A 121 -4.21 -11.63 -10.32
N GLN A 122 -5.42 -11.26 -9.94
CA GLN A 122 -5.69 -10.57 -8.67
C GLN A 122 -5.47 -11.51 -7.47
N VAL A 123 -5.98 -12.73 -7.53
CA VAL A 123 -5.83 -13.73 -6.45
C VAL A 123 -4.38 -14.12 -6.24
N SER A 124 -3.59 -14.22 -7.32
CA SER A 124 -2.18 -14.63 -7.26
C SER A 124 -1.19 -13.46 -7.08
N PHE A 125 -1.68 -12.23 -6.86
CA PHE A 125 -0.87 -11.02 -6.71
C PHE A 125 0.09 -10.74 -7.89
N VAL A 126 -0.35 -10.98 -9.11
CA VAL A 126 0.43 -10.68 -10.34
C VAL A 126 -0.32 -9.75 -11.31
N TYR A 127 -1.46 -9.19 -10.88
CA TYR A 127 -2.28 -8.32 -11.70
C TYR A 127 -1.51 -7.09 -12.23
N ASN A 128 -0.60 -6.52 -11.44
CA ASN A 128 0.26 -5.40 -11.84
C ASN A 128 1.19 -5.74 -13.01
N LEU A 129 1.51 -7.01 -13.24
CA LEU A 129 2.40 -7.45 -14.31
C LEU A 129 1.64 -7.78 -15.59
N PHE A 130 0.50 -8.44 -15.48
CA PHE A 130 -0.25 -8.98 -16.61
C PHE A 130 -1.59 -8.25 -16.85
N GLY A 131 -2.36 -7.97 -15.80
CA GLY A 131 -3.72 -7.45 -15.94
C GLY A 131 -3.78 -5.96 -16.25
N THR A 132 -2.90 -5.13 -15.68
CA THR A 132 -2.94 -3.66 -15.89
C THR A 132 -2.73 -3.27 -17.36
N ARG A 133 -1.92 -4.00 -18.09
CA ARG A 133 -1.66 -3.75 -19.52
C ARG A 133 -2.85 -4.07 -20.40
N GLN A 134 -3.75 -4.94 -19.93
CA GLN A 134 -4.95 -5.35 -20.65
C GLN A 134 -6.15 -4.43 -20.37
N LEU A 135 -6.02 -3.48 -19.42
CA LEU A 135 -7.15 -2.65 -18.98
C LEU A 135 -7.72 -1.78 -20.11
N ALA A 136 -6.87 -1.23 -20.97
CA ALA A 136 -7.29 -0.38 -22.07
C ALA A 136 -8.10 -1.14 -23.13
N GLU A 137 -7.74 -2.38 -23.40
CA GLU A 137 -8.35 -3.21 -24.45
C GLU A 137 -9.52 -4.03 -23.92
N PHE A 138 -9.37 -4.66 -22.75
CA PHE A 138 -10.33 -5.61 -22.21
C PHE A 138 -11.08 -5.10 -20.97
N GLY A 139 -11.00 -3.81 -20.64
CA GLY A 139 -11.62 -3.26 -19.44
C GLY A 139 -13.09 -3.63 -19.27
N ASN A 140 -13.87 -3.59 -20.36
CA ASN A 140 -15.28 -3.96 -20.34
C ASN A 140 -15.56 -5.46 -20.09
N ALA A 141 -14.58 -6.33 -20.32
CA ALA A 141 -14.66 -7.76 -20.05
C ALA A 141 -14.04 -8.15 -18.68
N MET A 142 -13.49 -7.18 -17.96
CA MET A 142 -12.92 -7.39 -16.64
C MET A 142 -13.98 -7.27 -15.54
N PRO A 143 -13.78 -7.91 -14.37
CA PRO A 143 -14.68 -7.75 -13.23
C PRO A 143 -14.93 -6.26 -12.90
N GLN A 144 -16.20 -5.88 -12.79
CA GLN A 144 -16.61 -4.49 -12.54
C GLN A 144 -16.03 -3.49 -13.56
N GLN A 145 -15.91 -3.90 -14.82
CA GLN A 145 -15.34 -3.05 -15.88
C GLN A 145 -13.94 -2.51 -15.54
N GLY A 146 -13.12 -3.32 -14.89
CA GLY A 146 -11.75 -3.00 -14.51
C GLY A 146 -11.59 -2.03 -13.34
N THR A 147 -12.65 -1.70 -12.61
CA THR A 147 -12.55 -0.72 -11.49
C THR A 147 -11.73 -1.21 -10.29
N PHE A 148 -11.64 -2.54 -10.04
CA PHE A 148 -10.71 -3.08 -9.04
C PHE A 148 -9.25 -3.11 -9.52
N SER A 149 -8.96 -2.42 -10.64
CA SER A 149 -7.59 -2.29 -11.15
C SER A 149 -6.63 -1.66 -10.14
N HIS A 150 -7.11 -0.81 -9.21
CA HIS A 150 -6.27 -0.22 -8.15
C HIS A 150 -5.57 -1.27 -7.26
N SER A 151 -6.00 -2.54 -7.29
CA SER A 151 -5.32 -3.66 -6.62
C SER A 151 -3.88 -3.88 -7.11
N TRP A 152 -3.50 -3.33 -8.27
CA TRP A 152 -2.15 -3.45 -8.82
C TRP A 152 -1.05 -3.05 -7.82
N SER A 153 -1.30 -2.04 -7.00
CA SER A 153 -0.32 -1.56 -6.03
C SER A 153 -0.14 -2.51 -4.85
N VAL A 154 -1.23 -3.12 -4.37
CA VAL A 154 -1.16 -4.17 -3.33
C VAL A 154 -0.40 -5.38 -3.86
N ASN A 155 -0.59 -5.74 -5.13
CA ASN A 155 0.14 -6.82 -5.77
C ASN A 155 1.64 -6.53 -5.85
N ALA A 156 2.03 -5.32 -6.26
CA ALA A 156 3.43 -4.90 -6.31
C ALA A 156 4.07 -4.87 -4.90
N GLU A 157 3.33 -4.45 -3.90
CA GLU A 157 3.78 -4.43 -2.51
C GLU A 157 3.96 -5.83 -1.95
N GLU A 158 3.06 -6.78 -2.27
CA GLU A 158 3.18 -8.18 -1.86
C GLU A 158 4.41 -8.85 -2.49
N GLN A 159 4.68 -8.59 -3.78
CA GLN A 159 5.92 -9.05 -4.44
C GLN A 159 7.17 -8.48 -3.76
N PHE A 160 7.14 -7.21 -3.36
CA PHE A 160 8.22 -6.62 -2.58
C PHE A 160 8.41 -7.33 -1.23
N TYR A 161 7.33 -7.69 -0.52
CA TYR A 161 7.42 -8.43 0.75
C TYR A 161 7.99 -9.83 0.59
N LEU A 162 7.93 -10.43 -0.59
CA LEU A 162 8.60 -11.70 -0.89
C LEU A 162 10.08 -11.50 -1.21
N VAL A 163 10.43 -10.51 -2.02
CA VAL A 163 11.80 -10.30 -2.50
C VAL A 163 12.70 -9.67 -1.43
N ALA A 164 12.20 -8.67 -0.70
CA ALA A 164 13.02 -7.91 0.26
C ALA A 164 13.63 -8.76 1.39
N PRO A 165 12.94 -9.74 2.01
CA PRO A 165 13.54 -10.61 3.02
C PRO A 165 14.67 -11.49 2.47
N ILE A 166 14.55 -11.96 1.21
CA ILE A 166 15.62 -12.73 0.55
C ILE A 166 16.88 -11.86 0.46
N LEU A 167 16.75 -10.63 0.02
CA LEU A 167 17.88 -9.73 -0.17
C LEU A 167 18.46 -9.23 1.15
N LEU A 168 17.61 -8.74 2.07
CA LEU A 168 18.06 -8.03 3.29
C LEU A 168 18.40 -8.96 4.45
N VAL A 169 17.77 -10.15 4.55
CA VAL A 169 17.91 -11.04 5.70
C VAL A 169 18.66 -12.30 5.34
N LEU A 170 18.34 -12.96 4.22
CA LEU A 170 18.96 -14.20 3.77
C LEU A 170 20.19 -13.94 2.89
N GLY A 171 20.22 -12.83 2.17
CA GLY A 171 21.38 -12.43 1.37
C GLY A 171 22.65 -12.27 2.21
N ALA A 172 23.81 -12.46 1.58
CA ALA A 172 25.08 -12.25 2.23
C ALA A 172 25.13 -10.86 2.88
N ARG A 173 25.56 -10.79 4.14
CA ARG A 173 25.59 -9.55 4.94
C ARG A 173 26.21 -8.36 4.18
N HIS A 174 27.22 -8.64 3.35
CA HIS A 174 27.94 -7.63 2.57
C HIS A 174 27.15 -7.16 1.34
N ILE A 175 26.26 -7.97 0.79
CA ILE A 175 25.45 -7.66 -0.40
C ILE A 175 24.10 -7.06 0.01
N GLY A 176 23.35 -7.76 0.85
CA GLY A 176 21.97 -7.38 1.21
C GLY A 176 21.87 -6.04 1.96
N ARG A 177 22.95 -5.60 2.64
CA ARG A 177 23.02 -4.34 3.38
C ARG A 177 23.95 -3.30 2.76
N SER A 178 24.48 -3.58 1.57
CA SER A 178 25.41 -2.70 0.87
C SER A 178 24.67 -1.50 0.25
N ARG A 179 25.13 -0.31 0.58
CA ARG A 179 24.65 0.96 0.00
C ARG A 179 24.86 0.98 -1.52
N ALA A 180 25.99 0.46 -1.98
CA ALA A 180 26.32 0.41 -3.41
C ALA A 180 25.35 -0.51 -4.16
N VAL A 181 25.06 -1.71 -3.64
CA VAL A 181 24.10 -2.64 -4.24
C VAL A 181 22.71 -2.01 -4.31
N TRP A 182 22.22 -1.42 -3.23
CA TRP A 182 20.90 -0.77 -3.23
C TRP A 182 20.88 0.52 -4.04
N GLY A 183 22.02 1.22 -4.18
CA GLY A 183 22.17 2.33 -5.12
C GLY A 183 22.05 1.87 -6.57
N VAL A 184 22.71 0.78 -6.95
CA VAL A 184 22.59 0.17 -8.28
C VAL A 184 21.17 -0.32 -8.53
N LEU A 185 20.54 -0.99 -7.55
CA LEU A 185 19.14 -1.42 -7.64
C LEU A 185 18.18 -0.24 -7.81
N ALA A 186 18.44 0.89 -7.14
CA ALA A 186 17.62 2.09 -7.30
C ALA A 186 17.74 2.69 -8.69
N VAL A 187 18.95 2.78 -9.24
CA VAL A 187 19.17 3.22 -10.64
C VAL A 187 18.51 2.25 -11.62
N ALA A 188 18.70 0.95 -11.43
CA ALA A 188 18.08 -0.07 -12.26
C ALA A 188 16.54 -0.02 -12.19
N ALA A 189 15.98 0.20 -10.99
CA ALA A 189 14.53 0.35 -10.83
C ALA A 189 14.00 1.59 -11.56
N LEU A 190 14.69 2.74 -11.44
CA LEU A 190 14.31 3.96 -12.17
C LEU A 190 14.35 3.78 -13.69
N ALA A 191 15.32 3.01 -14.21
CA ALA A 191 15.51 2.80 -15.64
C ALA A 191 14.60 1.70 -16.23
N LEU A 192 14.40 0.59 -15.51
CA LEU A 192 13.81 -0.64 -16.06
C LEU A 192 12.46 -0.99 -15.44
N ALA A 193 12.21 -0.58 -14.22
CA ALA A 193 11.01 -0.93 -13.46
C ALA A 193 10.57 0.22 -12.55
N PRO A 194 10.25 1.41 -13.11
CA PRO A 194 10.02 2.64 -12.34
C PRO A 194 8.85 2.51 -11.33
N LEU A 195 7.94 1.56 -11.56
CA LEU A 195 6.90 1.18 -10.63
C LEU A 195 7.44 0.86 -9.22
N TYR A 196 8.59 0.19 -9.13
CA TYR A 196 9.21 -0.23 -7.88
C TYR A 196 10.25 0.77 -7.34
N ALA A 197 10.57 1.81 -8.09
CA ALA A 197 11.67 2.73 -7.76
C ALA A 197 11.48 3.38 -6.38
N ALA A 198 10.25 3.82 -6.05
CA ALA A 198 9.98 4.44 -4.76
C ALA A 198 10.18 3.47 -3.59
N ILE A 199 9.82 2.19 -3.75
CA ILE A 199 10.06 1.15 -2.74
C ILE A 199 11.56 0.95 -2.53
N VAL A 200 12.32 0.78 -3.62
CA VAL A 200 13.77 0.55 -3.57
C VAL A 200 14.51 1.74 -2.97
N LEU A 201 14.13 2.96 -3.35
CA LEU A 201 14.67 4.20 -2.76
C LEU A 201 14.34 4.31 -1.28
N GLY A 202 13.13 3.90 -0.85
CA GLY A 202 12.76 3.82 0.56
C GLY A 202 13.67 2.87 1.35
N VAL A 203 13.94 1.67 0.82
CA VAL A 203 14.89 0.72 1.43
C VAL A 203 16.29 1.29 1.49
N LEU A 204 16.79 1.89 0.40
CA LEU A 204 18.09 2.55 0.36
C LEU A 204 18.20 3.64 1.46
N ALA A 205 17.17 4.46 1.60
CA ALA A 205 17.12 5.49 2.64
C ALA A 205 17.14 4.89 4.05
N ALA A 206 16.47 3.76 4.30
CA ALA A 206 16.55 3.04 5.56
C ALA A 206 17.97 2.52 5.84
N ILE A 207 18.66 1.96 4.85
CA ILE A 207 20.05 1.52 4.94
C ILE A 207 20.98 2.71 5.22
N MET A 208 20.81 3.82 4.49
CA MET A 208 21.61 5.04 4.70
C MET A 208 21.43 5.59 6.11
N THR A 209 20.20 5.59 6.63
CA THR A 209 19.94 6.02 8.01
C THR A 209 20.59 5.10 9.03
N ARG A 210 20.62 3.80 8.76
CA ARG A 210 21.30 2.84 9.64
C ARG A 210 22.84 3.04 9.66
N CYS A 211 23.42 3.39 8.51
CA CYS A 211 24.86 3.59 8.37
C CYS A 211 25.33 4.94 8.90
N HIS A 212 24.58 6.00 8.70
CA HIS A 212 25.01 7.38 8.94
C HIS A 212 24.16 8.12 9.99
N GLY A 213 23.19 7.44 10.62
CA GLY A 213 22.24 8.07 11.53
C GLY A 213 21.14 8.83 10.76
N ALA A 214 20.32 9.55 11.51
CA ALA A 214 19.13 10.24 10.98
C ALA A 214 19.49 11.58 10.30
N ILE A 215 20.36 11.57 9.28
CA ILE A 215 20.81 12.76 8.54
C ILE A 215 19.62 13.58 8.02
N HIS A 216 18.54 12.92 7.56
CA HIS A 216 17.29 13.56 7.10
C HIS A 216 16.65 14.49 8.16
N ARG A 217 17.01 14.34 9.44
CA ARG A 217 16.48 15.16 10.54
C ARG A 217 17.38 16.36 10.88
N THR A 218 18.59 16.41 10.37
CA THR A 218 19.48 17.58 10.52
C THR A 218 18.95 18.76 9.73
N ARG A 219 19.36 19.98 10.09
CA ARG A 219 18.96 21.19 9.36
C ARG A 219 19.35 21.11 7.89
N ALA A 220 20.58 20.69 7.59
CA ALA A 220 21.05 20.51 6.21
C ALA A 220 20.24 19.45 5.48
N GLY A 221 20.02 18.27 6.09
CA GLY A 221 19.22 17.21 5.49
C GLY A 221 17.78 17.63 5.18
N ARG A 222 17.14 18.38 6.07
CA ARG A 222 15.78 18.92 5.81
C ARG A 222 15.76 19.90 4.65
N TRP A 223 16.73 20.82 4.57
CA TRP A 223 16.82 21.74 3.43
C TRP A 223 17.09 20.99 2.13
N THR A 224 17.97 19.99 2.12
CA THR A 224 18.18 19.13 0.94
C THR A 224 16.87 18.47 0.50
N LEU A 225 16.10 17.87 1.44
CA LEU A 225 14.82 17.22 1.12
C LEU A 225 13.77 18.20 0.60
N LEU A 226 13.69 19.41 1.18
CA LEU A 226 12.79 20.46 0.69
C LEU A 226 13.19 20.94 -0.70
N THR A 227 14.48 21.07 -0.98
CA THR A 227 14.99 21.42 -2.31
C THR A 227 14.67 20.33 -3.32
N VAL A 228 14.92 19.05 -2.99
CA VAL A 228 14.55 17.92 -3.86
C VAL A 228 13.05 17.88 -4.11
N LEU A 229 12.24 18.09 -3.07
CA LEU A 229 10.78 18.15 -3.19
C LEU A 229 10.35 19.27 -4.14
N ALA A 230 10.86 20.48 -3.96
CA ALA A 230 10.51 21.63 -4.79
C ALA A 230 10.95 21.44 -6.26
N LEU A 231 12.19 21.01 -6.48
CA LEU A 231 12.73 20.80 -7.83
C LEU A 231 11.99 19.67 -8.55
N SER A 232 11.71 18.56 -7.88
CA SER A 232 10.98 17.43 -8.49
C SER A 232 9.51 17.76 -8.72
N ALA A 233 8.86 18.56 -7.84
CA ALA A 233 7.51 19.07 -8.09
C ALA A 233 7.48 20.01 -9.30
N GLY A 234 8.46 20.90 -9.43
CA GLY A 234 8.63 21.73 -10.62
C GLY A 234 8.87 20.90 -11.88
N ALA A 235 9.74 19.88 -11.80
CA ALA A 235 10.00 18.97 -12.92
C ALA A 235 8.74 18.21 -13.36
N LEU A 236 7.90 17.75 -12.43
CA LEU A 236 6.61 17.10 -12.76
C LEU A 236 5.65 18.06 -13.47
N ALA A 237 5.70 19.35 -13.18
CA ALA A 237 4.86 20.35 -13.86
C ALA A 237 5.32 20.62 -15.30
N VAL A 238 6.63 20.59 -15.56
CA VAL A 238 7.22 20.92 -16.89
C VAL A 238 7.40 19.67 -17.78
N ALA A 239 7.57 18.48 -17.16
CA ALA A 239 7.86 17.22 -17.87
C ALA A 239 6.96 16.08 -17.34
N PRO A 240 5.62 16.19 -17.51
CA PRO A 240 4.67 15.19 -17.00
C PRO A 240 4.87 13.79 -17.59
N ASP A 241 5.41 13.69 -18.80
CA ASP A 241 5.69 12.43 -19.47
C ASP A 241 6.77 11.60 -18.75
N HIS A 242 7.62 12.25 -17.95
CA HIS A 242 8.65 11.58 -17.14
C HIS A 242 8.18 11.29 -15.71
N TYR A 243 6.86 11.32 -15.48
CA TYR A 243 6.25 11.14 -14.17
C TYR A 243 6.80 9.94 -13.40
N GLN A 244 6.89 8.77 -14.04
CA GLN A 244 7.30 7.53 -13.37
C GLN A 244 8.73 7.58 -12.81
N VAL A 245 9.61 8.34 -13.46
CA VAL A 245 11.02 8.50 -13.03
C VAL A 245 11.16 9.61 -11.99
N ILE A 246 10.36 10.68 -12.10
CA ILE A 246 10.47 11.85 -11.22
C ILE A 246 9.71 11.63 -9.90
N ALA A 247 8.49 11.07 -9.93
CA ALA A 247 7.61 10.95 -8.78
C ALA A 247 8.21 10.23 -7.54
N PRO A 248 9.11 9.24 -7.66
CA PRO A 248 9.76 8.63 -6.50
C PRO A 248 10.55 9.60 -5.62
N PHE A 249 11.12 10.68 -6.17
CA PHE A 249 11.93 11.63 -5.41
C PHE A 249 11.12 12.51 -4.47
N PRO A 250 10.05 13.23 -4.91
CA PRO A 250 9.20 13.98 -4.00
C PRO A 250 8.48 13.05 -3.00
N ALA A 251 8.08 11.85 -3.41
CA ALA A 251 7.47 10.88 -2.52
C ALA A 251 8.41 10.47 -1.38
N LEU A 252 9.66 10.12 -1.68
CA LEU A 252 10.65 9.80 -0.67
C LEU A 252 10.97 11.03 0.22
N SER A 253 11.06 12.22 -0.37
CA SER A 253 11.32 13.46 0.38
C SER A 253 10.21 13.72 1.41
N ILE A 254 8.94 13.54 1.05
CA ILE A 254 7.79 13.65 1.96
C ILE A 254 7.93 12.64 3.11
N VAL A 255 8.21 11.37 2.79
CA VAL A 255 8.38 10.33 3.81
C VAL A 255 9.49 10.66 4.78
N LEU A 256 10.66 11.08 4.29
CA LEU A 256 11.82 11.39 5.14
C LEU A 256 11.64 12.67 5.97
N LEU A 257 10.95 13.70 5.44
CA LEU A 257 10.60 14.90 6.19
C LEU A 257 9.65 14.59 7.36
N LEU A 258 8.77 13.61 7.20
CA LEU A 258 7.81 13.17 8.22
C LEU A 258 8.35 12.03 9.11
N ALA A 259 9.54 11.49 8.84
CA ALA A 259 10.17 10.41 9.59
C ALA A 259 10.75 10.91 10.93
N ALA A 260 9.90 11.51 11.75
CA ALA A 260 10.24 11.98 13.10
C ALA A 260 9.56 11.07 14.14
N PRO A 261 10.34 10.41 15.04
CA PRO A 261 9.78 9.65 16.15
C PRO A 261 8.96 10.54 17.09
N GLY A 262 7.91 9.99 17.65
CA GLY A 262 7.07 10.73 18.57
C GLY A 262 6.02 9.86 19.24
N PRO A 263 5.21 10.45 20.15
CA PRO A 263 4.13 9.75 20.83
C PRO A 263 2.99 9.40 19.86
N GLN A 264 2.21 8.41 20.26
CA GLN A 264 0.99 8.05 19.53
C GLN A 264 -0.11 9.08 19.82
N HIS A 265 -0.84 9.45 18.77
CA HIS A 265 -2.04 10.26 18.88
C HIS A 265 -3.25 9.39 18.52
N ALA A 266 -4.28 9.38 19.36
CA ALA A 266 -5.48 8.54 19.15
C ALA A 266 -6.12 8.75 17.76
N GLY A 267 -6.21 10.01 17.30
CA GLY A 267 -6.68 10.34 15.95
C GLY A 267 -5.79 9.75 14.86
N GLY A 268 -4.45 9.91 14.98
CA GLY A 268 -3.50 9.34 14.02
C GLY A 268 -3.63 7.82 13.92
N VAL A 269 -3.67 7.13 15.05
CA VAL A 269 -3.84 5.67 15.12
C VAL A 269 -5.14 5.23 14.45
N LEU A 270 -6.24 5.95 14.69
CA LEU A 270 -7.53 5.65 14.07
C LEU A 270 -7.49 5.86 12.55
N PHE A 271 -7.15 7.07 12.10
CA PHE A 271 -7.15 7.42 10.68
C PHE A 271 -6.09 6.64 9.89
N GLY A 272 -4.90 6.44 10.46
CA GLY A 272 -3.85 5.59 9.87
C GLY A 272 -4.27 4.13 9.79
N GLY A 273 -4.99 3.63 10.81
CA GLY A 273 -5.55 2.27 10.81
C GLY A 273 -6.64 2.08 9.76
N MET A 274 -7.47 3.11 9.52
CA MET A 274 -8.53 3.10 8.51
C MET A 274 -8.02 3.26 7.07
N SER A 275 -6.77 3.70 6.87
CA SER A 275 -6.23 4.01 5.54
C SER A 275 -6.26 2.83 4.58
N TYR A 276 -5.96 1.61 5.05
CA TYR A 276 -5.97 0.41 4.23
C TYR A 276 -7.39 -0.05 3.85
N PRO A 277 -8.36 -0.20 4.78
CA PRO A 277 -9.76 -0.41 4.41
C PRO A 277 -10.33 0.69 3.49
N LEU A 278 -9.95 1.96 3.69
CA LEU A 278 -10.37 3.06 2.83
C LEU A 278 -9.87 2.87 1.39
N TYR A 279 -8.59 2.53 1.26
CA TYR A 279 -7.98 2.24 -0.03
C TYR A 279 -8.63 1.03 -0.74
N LEU A 280 -8.92 -0.06 -0.02
CA LEU A 280 -9.47 -1.27 -0.63
C LEU A 280 -10.94 -1.12 -1.06
N ASN A 281 -11.75 -0.41 -0.27
CA ASN A 281 -13.20 -0.48 -0.41
C ASN A 281 -13.85 0.78 -1.00
N HIS A 282 -13.06 1.81 -1.41
CA HIS A 282 -13.62 3.07 -1.89
C HIS A 282 -14.50 2.94 -3.14
N TRP A 283 -14.24 1.96 -4.00
CA TRP A 283 -15.10 1.71 -5.16
C TRP A 283 -16.51 1.28 -4.78
N ILE A 284 -16.69 0.57 -3.65
CA ILE A 284 -18.02 0.23 -3.13
C ILE A 284 -18.78 1.52 -2.79
N ALA A 285 -18.10 2.50 -2.17
CA ALA A 285 -18.70 3.79 -1.87
C ALA A 285 -19.06 4.58 -3.14
N ILE A 286 -18.16 4.58 -4.14
CA ILE A 286 -18.43 5.21 -5.44
C ILE A 286 -19.65 4.58 -6.12
N TYR A 287 -19.75 3.27 -6.13
CA TYR A 287 -20.93 2.57 -6.69
C TYR A 287 -22.21 2.89 -5.93
N ALA A 288 -22.18 2.87 -4.61
CA ALA A 288 -23.36 3.16 -3.78
C ALA A 288 -23.89 4.57 -4.04
N VAL A 289 -23.01 5.58 -4.03
CA VAL A 289 -23.41 6.98 -4.27
C VAL A 289 -23.91 7.18 -5.72
N ASN A 290 -23.23 6.57 -6.69
CA ASN A 290 -23.66 6.64 -8.09
C ASN A 290 -25.00 5.91 -8.34
N ALA A 291 -25.26 4.80 -7.64
CA ALA A 291 -26.53 4.11 -7.73
C ALA A 291 -27.70 4.96 -7.16
N VAL A 292 -27.48 5.60 -6.01
CA VAL A 292 -28.46 6.56 -5.43
C VAL A 292 -28.73 7.71 -6.40
N HIS A 293 -27.66 8.28 -7.00
CA HIS A 293 -27.80 9.36 -7.99
C HIS A 293 -28.60 8.95 -9.23
N LYS A 294 -28.36 7.74 -9.73
CA LYS A 294 -28.99 7.25 -10.97
C LYS A 294 -30.42 6.76 -10.77
N HIS A 295 -30.73 6.11 -9.67
CA HIS A 295 -31.97 5.37 -9.47
C HIS A 295 -32.89 5.91 -8.35
N GLY A 296 -32.45 6.90 -7.60
CA GLY A 296 -33.18 7.41 -6.44
C GLY A 296 -33.28 8.92 -6.43
N LEU A 297 -32.31 9.58 -5.79
CA LEU A 297 -32.31 11.01 -5.60
C LEU A 297 -31.19 11.66 -6.45
N PRO A 298 -31.54 12.43 -7.49
CA PRO A 298 -30.56 13.13 -8.30
C PRO A 298 -29.74 14.09 -7.42
N ILE A 299 -28.45 13.85 -7.29
CA ILE A 299 -27.52 14.71 -6.55
C ILE A 299 -27.13 15.87 -7.46
N GLY A 300 -27.64 17.08 -7.18
CA GLY A 300 -27.61 18.24 -8.09
C GLY A 300 -26.22 18.80 -8.40
N SER A 301 -25.19 18.56 -7.55
CA SER A 301 -23.85 19.08 -7.82
C SER A 301 -22.77 17.97 -7.79
N ALA A 302 -21.78 18.13 -8.67
CA ALA A 302 -20.61 17.24 -8.70
C ALA A 302 -19.83 17.28 -7.36
N LEU A 303 -19.68 18.45 -6.76
CA LEU A 303 -19.02 18.63 -5.47
C LEU A 303 -19.73 17.86 -4.36
N LEU A 304 -21.07 17.98 -4.27
CA LEU A 304 -21.84 17.26 -3.27
C LEU A 304 -21.69 15.73 -3.45
N ARG A 305 -21.70 15.25 -4.67
CA ARG A 305 -21.48 13.82 -4.97
C ARG A 305 -20.09 13.36 -4.52
N GLN A 306 -19.05 14.15 -4.78
CA GLN A 306 -17.68 13.84 -4.36
C GLN A 306 -17.52 13.83 -2.83
N VAL A 307 -18.14 14.78 -2.15
CA VAL A 307 -18.18 14.83 -0.68
C VAL A 307 -18.91 13.63 -0.12
N LEU A 308 -20.05 13.25 -0.70
CA LEU A 308 -20.80 12.06 -0.29
C LEU A 308 -19.99 10.77 -0.52
N VAL A 309 -19.30 10.64 -1.66
CA VAL A 309 -18.41 9.50 -1.91
C VAL A 309 -17.35 9.40 -0.83
N LEU A 310 -16.67 10.51 -0.49
CA LEU A 310 -15.65 10.50 0.55
C LEU A 310 -16.25 10.14 1.93
N ALA A 311 -17.39 10.72 2.28
CA ALA A 311 -18.06 10.45 3.56
C ALA A 311 -18.48 8.98 3.68
N VAL A 312 -19.09 8.41 2.64
CA VAL A 312 -19.49 6.99 2.60
C VAL A 312 -18.26 6.07 2.63
N ALA A 313 -17.20 6.44 1.89
CA ALA A 313 -15.94 5.67 1.89
C ALA A 313 -15.28 5.66 3.28
N ILE A 314 -15.25 6.80 3.98
CA ILE A 314 -14.74 6.89 5.36
C ILE A 314 -15.62 6.08 6.32
N ALA A 315 -16.95 6.18 6.23
CA ALA A 315 -17.86 5.40 7.07
C ALA A 315 -17.67 3.89 6.87
N LEU A 316 -17.57 3.44 5.61
CA LEU A 316 -17.29 2.04 5.26
C LEU A 316 -15.91 1.61 5.80
N ALA A 317 -14.88 2.43 5.60
CA ALA A 317 -13.54 2.15 6.10
C ALA A 317 -13.50 2.08 7.62
N CYS A 318 -14.26 2.93 8.33
CA CYS A 318 -14.43 2.88 9.77
C CYS A 318 -15.04 1.54 10.20
N ALA A 319 -16.13 1.13 9.58
CA ALA A 319 -16.79 -0.15 9.86
C ALA A 319 -15.83 -1.33 9.63
N MET A 320 -15.15 -1.39 8.47
CA MET A 320 -14.18 -2.44 8.14
C MET A 320 -13.00 -2.45 9.12
N TYR A 321 -12.49 -1.28 9.50
CA TYR A 321 -11.43 -1.18 10.50
C TYR A 321 -11.87 -1.77 11.86
N TRP A 322 -13.04 -1.41 12.35
CA TRP A 322 -13.52 -1.87 13.67
C TRP A 322 -13.85 -3.36 13.69
N TRP A 323 -14.42 -3.90 12.62
CA TRP A 323 -14.89 -5.29 12.57
C TRP A 323 -13.84 -6.27 12.08
N ILE A 324 -12.89 -5.83 11.24
CA ILE A 324 -11.92 -6.71 10.59
C ILE A 324 -10.49 -6.38 10.99
N ASP A 325 -9.97 -5.18 10.64
CA ASP A 325 -8.55 -4.87 10.80
C ASP A 325 -8.12 -4.79 12.28
N ARG A 326 -8.90 -4.11 13.11
CA ARG A 326 -8.60 -3.97 14.53
C ARG A 326 -8.59 -5.31 15.29
N PRO A 327 -9.58 -6.20 15.14
CA PRO A 327 -9.54 -7.55 15.71
C PRO A 327 -8.33 -8.37 15.22
N ILE A 328 -7.99 -8.29 13.94
CA ILE A 328 -6.80 -8.93 13.37
C ILE A 328 -5.54 -8.42 14.09
N LEU A 329 -5.35 -7.11 14.14
CA LEU A 329 -4.18 -6.50 14.78
C LEU A 329 -4.03 -6.90 16.26
N LYS A 330 -5.14 -7.00 16.99
CA LYS A 330 -5.16 -7.42 18.39
C LYS A 330 -4.85 -8.89 18.59
N ARG A 331 -5.36 -9.77 17.70
CA ARG A 331 -5.31 -11.22 17.87
C ARG A 331 -4.16 -11.91 17.11
N ARG A 332 -3.54 -11.26 16.11
CA ARG A 332 -2.48 -11.88 15.27
C ARG A 332 -1.31 -12.44 16.09
N GLY A 333 -0.97 -11.81 17.22
CA GLY A 333 0.08 -12.32 18.10
C GLY A 333 -0.27 -13.68 18.72
N ALA A 334 -1.52 -13.87 19.14
CA ALA A 334 -2.03 -15.13 19.68
C ALA A 334 -2.23 -16.20 18.57
N TRP A 335 -2.51 -15.79 17.35
CA TRP A 335 -2.66 -16.71 16.21
C TRP A 335 -1.33 -17.23 15.67
N PHE A 336 -0.23 -16.54 15.96
CA PHE A 336 1.08 -16.93 15.45
C PHE A 336 1.58 -18.23 16.06
N THR A 337 1.99 -19.14 15.20
CA THR A 337 2.88 -20.28 15.51
C THR A 337 3.93 -20.35 14.40
N SER A 338 5.13 -20.87 14.71
CA SER A 338 6.20 -21.02 13.70
C SER A 338 5.72 -21.84 12.49
N ARG A 339 4.91 -22.89 12.73
CA ARG A 339 4.32 -23.71 11.66
C ARG A 339 3.38 -22.88 10.76
N ARG A 340 2.47 -22.09 11.35
CA ARG A 340 1.57 -21.21 10.58
C ARG A 340 2.35 -20.17 9.80
N GLY A 341 3.38 -19.59 10.41
CA GLY A 341 4.28 -18.65 9.73
C GLY A 341 4.96 -19.27 8.52
N LEU A 342 5.49 -20.50 8.67
CA LEU A 342 6.13 -21.22 7.57
C LEU A 342 5.12 -21.57 6.47
N VAL A 343 3.93 -22.07 6.82
CA VAL A 343 2.87 -22.40 5.85
C VAL A 343 2.51 -21.14 5.04
N LEU A 344 2.25 -20.01 5.68
CA LEU A 344 1.93 -18.77 4.96
C LEU A 344 3.09 -18.28 4.10
N THR A 345 4.34 -18.44 4.56
CA THR A 345 5.52 -18.11 3.75
C THR A 345 5.54 -18.93 2.47
N VAL A 346 5.44 -20.26 2.58
CA VAL A 346 5.45 -21.17 1.42
C VAL A 346 4.25 -20.87 0.51
N SER A 347 3.05 -20.69 1.08
CA SER A 347 1.85 -20.35 0.31
C SER A 347 2.02 -19.06 -0.50
N ALA A 348 2.65 -18.03 0.07
CA ALA A 348 2.90 -16.76 -0.62
C ALA A 348 3.81 -16.95 -1.85
N TYR A 349 4.94 -17.65 -1.68
CA TYR A 349 5.87 -17.92 -2.79
C TYR A 349 5.24 -18.82 -3.85
N VAL A 350 4.53 -19.87 -3.45
CA VAL A 350 3.84 -20.77 -4.40
C VAL A 350 2.78 -20.02 -5.18
N MET A 351 1.96 -19.24 -4.51
CA MET A 351 0.86 -18.49 -5.13
C MET A 351 1.37 -17.48 -6.15
N VAL A 352 2.35 -16.65 -5.78
CA VAL A 352 2.95 -15.68 -6.71
C VAL A 352 3.75 -16.40 -7.82
N GLY A 353 4.49 -17.46 -7.47
CA GLY A 353 5.24 -18.26 -8.45
C GLY A 353 4.35 -18.91 -9.50
N VAL A 354 3.26 -19.55 -9.08
CA VAL A 354 2.23 -20.11 -9.99
C VAL A 354 1.60 -18.99 -10.80
N GLY A 355 1.30 -17.83 -10.15
CA GLY A 355 0.79 -16.64 -10.81
C GLY A 355 1.68 -16.17 -11.96
N LEU A 356 2.99 -16.11 -11.73
CA LEU A 356 3.97 -15.69 -12.74
C LEU A 356 4.06 -16.68 -13.91
N VAL A 357 4.13 -17.99 -13.61
CA VAL A 357 4.26 -19.04 -14.66
C VAL A 357 3.02 -19.08 -15.55
N LEU A 358 1.84 -19.17 -14.96
CA LEU A 358 0.60 -19.22 -15.73
C LEU A 358 0.27 -17.86 -16.37
N GLY A 359 0.57 -16.75 -15.70
CA GLY A 359 0.42 -15.42 -16.28
C GLY A 359 1.27 -15.24 -17.52
N ALA A 360 2.54 -15.68 -17.51
CA ALA A 360 3.39 -15.66 -18.68
C ALA A 360 2.90 -16.61 -19.80
N ALA A 361 2.29 -17.75 -19.44
CA ALA A 361 1.72 -18.69 -20.42
C ALA A 361 0.42 -18.18 -21.08
N LEU A 362 -0.41 -17.45 -20.32
CA LEU A 362 -1.65 -16.83 -20.81
C LEU A 362 -1.41 -15.51 -21.54
N TRP A 363 -0.24 -14.92 -21.33
CA TRP A 363 0.19 -13.69 -22.00
C TRP A 363 0.55 -13.99 -23.46
N ARG A 364 -0.43 -13.80 -24.36
CA ARG A 364 -0.23 -13.90 -25.82
C ARG A 364 -0.84 -12.69 -26.53
#